data_1d105d98e67fdffa41b1aea964e932df
#
_entry.id   1d105d98e67fdffa41b1aea964e932df
#
_cell.length_a   1.000
_cell.length_b   1.000
_cell.length_c   1.000
_cell.angle_alpha   90.00
_cell.angle_beta   90.00
_cell.angle_gamma   90.00
#
_symmetry.space_group_name_H-M   'P 1'
#
loop_
_entity.id
_entity.type
_entity.pdbx_description
1 polymer ?
#
loop_
_entity_poly.entity_id
_entity_poly.type
_entity_poly.pdbx_seq_one_letter_code
_entity_poly.pdbx_strand_id
1 'polypeptide(L)'
;MNVIRTYVLSRRKLVISLMFLLTVGGIFIITQRYVTTPSLVRADGTYYKANTQEKIVALTFDDGPDPIDTPEVLDILKEKNVRASFFVLGQAAEENPLLLKRLVMEGHEIGNHSFSHDYQQRRIVEEIKKTDQTVFAATGTHTYFYRPPGGFLSKNQLETVKKNGNVVALWSVDSKDWRNPGVKQIVDNVMKNVFPGAIILMHDGGYKRTQTVNALGPIIDALRDQGYRLATLSELKMLDSDIK
;
A
#
# COMPACT_ATOMS: atom_id res chain seq x y z
N MET A 1 -64.40 25.44 -1.31
CA MET A 1 -63.49 26.60 -1.53
C MET A 1 -62.12 26.28 -0.97
N ASN A 2 -61.18 25.89 -1.85
CA ASN A 2 -59.79 25.62 -1.44
C ASN A 2 -59.00 26.92 -1.54
N VAL A 3 -58.53 27.42 -0.38
CA VAL A 3 -57.65 28.58 -0.31
C VAL A 3 -56.21 28.12 -0.54
N ILE A 4 -55.68 28.46 -1.71
CA ILE A 4 -54.25 28.26 -2.02
C ILE A 4 -53.48 29.39 -1.31
N ARG A 5 -52.74 29.05 -0.24
CA ARG A 5 -51.80 29.96 0.40
C ARG A 5 -50.53 30.04 -0.42
N THR A 6 -50.35 31.06 -1.21
CA THR A 6 -49.08 31.38 -1.88
C THR A 6 -48.08 31.98 -0.87
N TYR A 7 -47.01 31.28 -0.58
CA TYR A 7 -45.91 31.82 0.23
C TYR A 7 -45.01 32.69 -0.64
N VAL A 8 -45.15 34.02 -0.50
CA VAL A 8 -44.21 34.99 -1.12
C VAL A 8 -42.99 35.09 -0.21
N LEU A 9 -41.89 34.43 -0.57
CA LEU A 9 -40.61 34.61 0.08
C LEU A 9 -40.08 36.03 -0.22
N SER A 10 -39.80 36.82 0.82
CA SER A 10 -39.25 38.16 0.63
C SER A 10 -37.88 38.08 -0.08
N ARG A 11 -37.59 39.05 -0.98
CA ARG A 11 -36.31 39.11 -1.73
C ARG A 11 -35.10 38.98 -0.83
N ARG A 12 -35.14 39.49 0.41
CA ARG A 12 -34.06 39.32 1.40
C ARG A 12 -33.84 37.86 1.82
N LYS A 13 -34.89 37.06 2.04
CA LYS A 13 -34.78 35.63 2.40
C LYS A 13 -34.23 34.81 1.22
N LEU A 14 -34.62 35.16 0.00
CA LEU A 14 -34.10 34.52 -1.21
C LEU A 14 -32.58 34.77 -1.39
N VAL A 15 -32.13 36.01 -1.19
CA VAL A 15 -30.70 36.39 -1.29
C VAL A 15 -29.87 35.72 -0.21
N ILE A 16 -30.36 35.66 1.04
CA ILE A 16 -29.67 35.00 2.14
C ILE A 16 -29.55 33.48 1.88
N SER A 17 -30.61 32.84 1.37
CA SER A 17 -30.59 31.43 1.01
C SER A 17 -29.63 31.14 -0.15
N LEU A 18 -29.55 32.03 -1.13
CA LEU A 18 -28.63 31.91 -2.27
C LEU A 18 -27.16 32.08 -1.84
N MET A 19 -26.88 33.04 -0.96
CA MET A 19 -25.54 33.25 -0.39
C MET A 19 -25.12 32.07 0.48
N PHE A 20 -25.99 31.46 1.25
CA PHE A 20 -25.71 30.28 2.06
C PHE A 20 -25.42 29.06 1.18
N LEU A 21 -26.18 28.85 0.10
CA LEU A 21 -25.92 27.78 -0.89
C LEU A 21 -24.59 27.98 -1.60
N LEU A 22 -24.20 29.21 -1.94
CA LEU A 22 -22.92 29.53 -2.57
C LEU A 22 -21.73 29.32 -1.60
N THR A 23 -21.89 29.65 -0.30
CA THR A 23 -20.85 29.41 0.71
C THR A 23 -20.70 27.93 1.03
N VAL A 24 -21.79 27.19 1.19
CA VAL A 24 -21.77 25.74 1.41
C VAL A 24 -21.22 24.99 0.17
N GLY A 25 -21.65 25.39 -1.03
CA GLY A 25 -21.11 24.86 -2.28
C GLY A 25 -19.64 25.20 -2.48
N GLY A 26 -19.21 26.42 -2.14
CA GLY A 26 -17.81 26.83 -2.17
C GLY A 26 -16.94 26.06 -1.19
N ILE A 27 -17.40 25.85 0.05
CA ILE A 27 -16.71 25.03 1.05
C ILE A 27 -16.65 23.57 0.60
N PHE A 28 -17.73 23.02 0.02
CA PHE A 28 -17.75 21.66 -0.50
C PHE A 28 -16.76 21.47 -1.68
N ILE A 29 -16.67 22.44 -2.60
CA ILE A 29 -15.72 22.42 -3.71
C ILE A 29 -14.28 22.57 -3.19
N ILE A 30 -14.04 23.40 -2.17
CA ILE A 30 -12.73 23.58 -1.56
C ILE A 30 -12.32 22.30 -0.82
N THR A 31 -13.22 21.69 -0.03
CA THR A 31 -12.92 20.42 0.66
C THR A 31 -12.71 19.27 -0.31
N GLN A 32 -13.44 19.18 -1.42
CA GLN A 32 -13.18 18.22 -2.49
C GLN A 32 -11.82 18.46 -3.17
N ARG A 33 -11.40 19.71 -3.38
CA ARG A 33 -10.06 20.02 -3.93
C ARG A 33 -8.92 19.66 -2.98
N TYR A 34 -9.12 19.74 -1.65
CA TYR A 34 -8.10 19.32 -0.67
C TYR A 34 -8.08 17.82 -0.41
N VAL A 35 -9.13 17.07 -0.76
CA VAL A 35 -9.20 15.60 -0.61
C VAL A 35 -8.69 14.86 -1.85
N THR A 36 -8.47 15.53 -2.99
CA THR A 36 -8.10 14.88 -4.24
C THR A 36 -6.68 15.17 -4.70
N THR A 37 -5.67 15.08 -3.84
CA THR A 37 -4.29 15.05 -4.33
C THR A 37 -3.39 14.04 -3.60
N PRO A 38 -3.58 12.73 -3.84
CA PRO A 38 -2.54 11.75 -3.58
C PRO A 38 -1.51 11.64 -4.72
N SER A 39 -1.71 12.33 -5.84
CA SER A 39 -0.92 12.10 -7.06
C SER A 39 0.43 12.82 -7.12
N LEU A 40 0.73 13.75 -6.22
CA LEU A 40 1.94 14.57 -6.32
C LEU A 40 3.21 13.95 -5.70
N VAL A 41 3.08 12.91 -4.87
CA VAL A 41 4.24 12.25 -4.25
C VAL A 41 4.67 10.98 -4.99
N ARG A 42 3.85 10.47 -5.91
CA ARG A 42 4.13 9.21 -6.64
C ARG A 42 5.18 9.29 -7.74
N ALA A 43 5.62 10.47 -8.18
CA ALA A 43 6.43 10.60 -9.39
C ALA A 43 7.91 10.90 -9.15
N ASP A 44 8.29 11.69 -8.14
CA ASP A 44 9.68 12.13 -7.99
C ASP A 44 10.39 11.42 -6.83
N GLY A 45 11.16 10.38 -7.19
CA GLY A 45 12.13 9.78 -6.27
C GLY A 45 11.61 8.64 -5.40
N THR A 46 10.46 8.02 -5.76
CA THR A 46 9.96 6.79 -5.15
C THR A 46 9.98 5.64 -6.16
N TYR A 47 10.18 4.42 -5.67
CA TYR A 47 10.12 3.22 -6.48
C TYR A 47 8.70 2.63 -6.42
N TYR A 48 7.92 2.74 -7.50
CA TYR A 48 6.53 2.29 -7.56
C TYR A 48 6.24 1.32 -8.72
N LYS A 49 7.21 1.15 -9.62
CA LYS A 49 7.23 0.18 -10.72
C LYS A 49 8.63 0.04 -11.26
N ALA A 50 8.95 -1.06 -11.92
CA ALA A 50 10.13 -1.17 -12.76
C ALA A 50 9.85 -0.64 -14.18
N ASN A 51 10.85 -0.05 -14.80
CA ASN A 51 10.79 0.34 -16.20
C ASN A 51 11.29 -0.83 -17.07
N THR A 52 10.40 -1.77 -17.38
CA THR A 52 10.71 -2.98 -18.14
C THR A 52 9.55 -3.37 -19.06
N GLN A 53 9.87 -4.07 -20.14
CA GLN A 53 8.87 -4.72 -21.01
C GLN A 53 8.70 -6.21 -20.66
N GLU A 54 9.54 -6.76 -19.79
CA GLU A 54 9.40 -8.13 -19.33
C GLU A 54 8.15 -8.29 -18.47
N LYS A 55 7.41 -9.36 -18.71
CA LYS A 55 6.25 -9.73 -17.88
C LYS A 55 6.70 -10.24 -16.51
N ILE A 56 7.15 -9.32 -15.66
CA ILE A 56 7.55 -9.56 -14.28
C ILE A 56 6.84 -8.57 -13.36
N VAL A 57 6.42 -9.04 -12.19
CA VAL A 57 5.73 -8.23 -11.18
C VAL A 57 6.21 -8.60 -9.79
N ALA A 58 6.06 -7.69 -8.82
CA ALA A 58 6.28 -7.98 -7.41
C ALA A 58 4.95 -8.00 -6.65
N LEU A 59 4.69 -9.09 -5.91
CA LEU A 59 3.67 -9.13 -4.87
C LEU A 59 4.26 -8.54 -3.60
N THR A 60 3.54 -7.60 -2.98
CA THR A 60 3.97 -6.97 -1.74
C THR A 60 2.85 -6.98 -0.71
N PHE A 61 3.19 -7.24 0.55
CA PHE A 61 2.26 -7.32 1.66
C PHE A 61 2.64 -6.31 2.73
N ASP A 62 1.66 -5.59 3.27
CA ASP A 62 1.83 -4.58 4.32
C ASP A 62 1.16 -5.03 5.63
N ASP A 63 1.54 -4.38 6.75
CA ASP A 63 0.95 -4.47 8.09
C ASP A 63 1.27 -5.75 8.89
N GLY A 64 1.91 -6.75 8.30
CA GLY A 64 2.34 -7.97 9.00
C GLY A 64 3.58 -7.79 9.88
N PRO A 65 4.09 -8.88 10.50
CA PRO A 65 3.52 -10.21 10.46
C PRO A 65 2.34 -10.39 11.42
N ASP A 66 1.24 -10.92 10.95
CA ASP A 66 0.09 -11.33 11.76
C ASP A 66 0.19 -12.83 12.11
N PRO A 67 -0.09 -13.25 13.37
CA PRO A 67 0.07 -14.65 13.78
C PRO A 67 -0.90 -15.62 13.10
N ILE A 68 -1.97 -15.15 12.46
CA ILE A 68 -2.98 -15.96 11.80
C ILE A 68 -2.84 -15.86 10.28
N ASP A 69 -2.92 -14.64 9.73
CA ASP A 69 -3.02 -14.45 8.29
C ASP A 69 -1.65 -14.60 7.58
N THR A 70 -0.54 -14.14 8.19
CA THR A 70 0.80 -14.27 7.58
C THR A 70 1.22 -15.73 7.33
N PRO A 71 1.04 -16.69 8.28
CA PRO A 71 1.31 -18.10 8.01
C PRO A 71 0.53 -18.66 6.82
N GLU A 72 -0.76 -18.32 6.68
CA GLU A 72 -1.59 -18.79 5.58
C GLU A 72 -1.12 -18.22 4.23
N VAL A 73 -0.70 -16.95 4.20
CA VAL A 73 -0.07 -16.32 3.02
C VAL A 73 1.21 -17.04 2.64
N LEU A 74 2.09 -17.34 3.62
CA LEU A 74 3.35 -18.05 3.39
C LEU A 74 3.13 -19.47 2.88
N ASP A 75 2.14 -20.19 3.40
CA ASP A 75 1.81 -21.55 2.95
C ASP A 75 1.40 -21.56 1.46
N ILE A 76 0.57 -20.60 1.04
CA ILE A 76 0.17 -20.43 -0.36
C ILE A 76 1.37 -20.06 -1.25
N LEU A 77 2.20 -19.10 -0.83
CA LEU A 77 3.39 -18.70 -1.57
C LEU A 77 4.36 -19.87 -1.75
N LYS A 78 4.55 -20.66 -0.71
CA LYS A 78 5.38 -21.88 -0.73
C LYS A 78 4.82 -22.95 -1.66
N GLU A 79 3.51 -23.25 -1.56
CA GLU A 79 2.83 -24.19 -2.46
C GLU A 79 2.98 -23.77 -3.92
N LYS A 80 2.82 -22.47 -4.18
CA LYS A 80 2.94 -21.90 -5.52
C LYS A 80 4.40 -21.65 -5.94
N ASN A 81 5.41 -21.91 -5.09
CA ASN A 81 6.81 -21.60 -5.34
C ASN A 81 7.01 -20.15 -5.82
N VAL A 82 6.52 -19.19 -5.03
CA VAL A 82 6.57 -17.74 -5.28
C VAL A 82 7.26 -17.04 -4.13
N ARG A 83 8.19 -16.14 -4.44
CA ARG A 83 8.77 -15.20 -3.46
C ARG A 83 8.08 -13.84 -3.56
N ALA A 84 7.96 -13.16 -2.43
CA ALA A 84 7.29 -11.87 -2.30
C ALA A 84 8.06 -10.95 -1.36
N SER A 85 7.65 -9.68 -1.25
CA SER A 85 8.24 -8.72 -0.31
C SER A 85 7.21 -8.29 0.73
N PHE A 86 7.59 -8.31 2.01
CA PHE A 86 6.73 -8.02 3.14
C PHE A 86 7.19 -6.74 3.85
N PHE A 87 6.35 -5.72 3.87
CA PHE A 87 6.60 -4.49 4.61
C PHE A 87 6.05 -4.62 6.02
N VAL A 88 6.93 -5.00 6.93
CA VAL A 88 6.55 -5.34 8.29
C VAL A 88 6.46 -4.11 9.20
N LEU A 89 5.48 -4.12 10.09
CA LEU A 89 5.41 -3.21 11.24
C LEU A 89 6.38 -3.67 12.33
N GLY A 90 7.17 -2.76 12.88
CA GLY A 90 8.14 -3.10 13.91
C GLY A 90 7.51 -3.71 15.17
N GLN A 91 6.34 -3.21 15.61
CA GLN A 91 5.59 -3.79 16.74
C GLN A 91 5.17 -5.23 16.45
N ALA A 92 4.56 -5.48 15.29
CA ALA A 92 4.15 -6.83 14.91
C ALA A 92 5.36 -7.77 14.77
N ALA A 93 6.49 -7.25 14.30
CA ALA A 93 7.75 -7.96 14.18
C ALA A 93 8.35 -8.35 15.56
N GLU A 94 8.29 -7.44 16.56
CA GLU A 94 8.70 -7.74 17.95
C GLU A 94 7.86 -8.88 18.57
N GLU A 95 6.56 -8.88 18.29
CA GLU A 95 5.62 -9.88 18.81
C GLU A 95 5.76 -11.24 18.11
N ASN A 96 6.22 -11.26 16.85
CA ASN A 96 6.24 -12.46 16.02
C ASN A 96 7.61 -12.75 15.38
N PRO A 97 8.72 -12.85 16.15
CA PRO A 97 10.07 -13.00 15.60
C PRO A 97 10.29 -14.32 14.86
N LEU A 98 9.51 -15.36 15.14
CA LEU A 98 9.58 -16.63 14.41
C LEU A 98 9.01 -16.52 13.00
N LEU A 99 8.01 -15.65 12.78
CA LEU A 99 7.47 -15.39 11.44
C LEU A 99 8.48 -14.62 10.58
N LEU A 100 9.26 -13.68 11.17
CA LEU A 100 10.34 -13.00 10.45
C LEU A 100 11.41 -14.01 9.99
N LYS A 101 11.80 -14.97 10.85
CA LYS A 101 12.73 -16.02 10.48
C LYS A 101 12.17 -16.88 9.33
N ARG A 102 10.88 -17.23 9.41
CA ARG A 102 10.21 -18.01 8.36
C ARG A 102 10.21 -17.26 7.03
N LEU A 103 9.91 -15.95 7.03
CA LEU A 103 9.97 -15.10 5.83
C LEU A 103 11.34 -15.22 5.13
N VAL A 104 12.42 -15.03 5.88
CA VAL A 104 13.79 -15.10 5.33
C VAL A 104 14.16 -16.51 4.88
N MET A 105 13.84 -17.55 5.68
CA MET A 105 14.14 -18.95 5.36
C MET A 105 13.42 -19.43 4.09
N GLU A 106 12.22 -18.91 3.80
CA GLU A 106 11.47 -19.22 2.58
C GLU A 106 11.84 -18.28 1.41
N GLY A 107 12.86 -17.42 1.58
CA GLY A 107 13.43 -16.56 0.54
C GLY A 107 12.62 -15.30 0.22
N HIS A 108 11.71 -14.91 1.10
CA HIS A 108 11.00 -13.66 0.98
C HIS A 108 11.87 -12.48 1.40
N GLU A 109 11.55 -11.29 0.88
CA GLU A 109 12.21 -10.04 1.23
C GLU A 109 11.44 -9.30 2.32
N ILE A 110 12.16 -8.72 3.30
CA ILE A 110 11.55 -7.89 4.34
C ILE A 110 11.83 -6.42 4.04
N GLY A 111 10.76 -5.65 3.88
CA GLY A 111 10.75 -4.20 3.86
C GLY A 111 10.25 -3.63 5.21
N ASN A 112 10.37 -2.34 5.37
CA ASN A 112 10.05 -1.59 6.58
C ASN A 112 8.75 -0.79 6.40
N HIS A 113 7.77 -0.98 7.28
CA HIS A 113 6.50 -0.25 7.25
C HIS A 113 6.31 0.68 8.46
N SER A 114 7.40 1.27 8.98
CA SER A 114 7.49 1.97 10.27
C SER A 114 7.40 1.00 11.47
N PHE A 115 7.52 1.54 12.67
CA PHE A 115 7.39 0.73 13.89
C PHE A 115 5.96 0.63 14.38
N SER A 116 5.26 1.78 14.46
CA SER A 116 3.93 1.91 15.10
C SER A 116 2.78 2.22 14.14
N HIS A 117 3.03 2.22 12.84
CA HIS A 117 2.07 2.63 11.82
C HIS A 117 1.56 4.08 11.99
N ASP A 118 2.45 5.02 12.43
CA ASP A 118 2.06 6.42 12.57
C ASP A 118 1.90 7.10 11.22
N TYR A 119 0.67 7.39 10.81
CA TYR A 119 0.35 8.11 9.56
C TYR A 119 0.96 9.52 9.49
N GLN A 120 1.22 10.17 10.62
CA GLN A 120 1.81 11.50 10.66
C GLN A 120 3.33 11.47 10.53
N GLN A 121 3.95 10.31 10.79
CA GLN A 121 5.37 10.03 10.63
C GLN A 121 6.29 11.12 11.22
N ARG A 122 5.92 11.58 12.42
CA ARG A 122 6.63 12.65 13.13
C ARG A 122 8.06 12.27 13.47
N ARG A 123 8.32 10.98 13.70
CA ARG A 123 9.62 10.40 14.07
C ARG A 123 10.09 9.35 13.07
N ILE A 124 9.96 9.67 11.78
CA ILE A 124 10.13 8.71 10.68
C ILE A 124 11.45 7.94 10.75
N VAL A 125 12.58 8.60 11.05
CA VAL A 125 13.90 7.94 11.13
C VAL A 125 14.00 7.03 12.34
N GLU A 126 13.42 7.41 13.50
CA GLU A 126 13.39 6.58 14.69
C GLU A 126 12.53 5.33 14.45
N GLU A 127 11.37 5.50 13.85
CA GLU A 127 10.46 4.40 13.47
C GLU A 127 11.14 3.42 12.51
N ILE A 128 11.80 3.92 11.46
CA ILE A 128 12.55 3.09 10.51
C ILE A 128 13.67 2.34 11.22
N LYS A 129 14.49 3.03 12.01
CA LYS A 129 15.64 2.42 12.70
C LYS A 129 15.20 1.36 13.71
N LYS A 130 14.12 1.63 14.47
CA LYS A 130 13.61 0.68 15.45
C LYS A 130 13.11 -0.60 14.79
N THR A 131 12.35 -0.47 13.69
CA THR A 131 11.90 -1.62 12.91
C THR A 131 13.07 -2.40 12.32
N ASP A 132 14.06 -1.71 11.74
CA ASP A 132 15.25 -2.36 11.18
C ASP A 132 16.06 -3.12 12.25
N GLN A 133 16.22 -2.55 13.44
CA GLN A 133 16.85 -3.23 14.57
C GLN A 133 16.09 -4.49 15.00
N THR A 134 14.76 -4.42 15.06
CA THR A 134 13.91 -5.58 15.39
C THR A 134 14.05 -6.69 14.34
N VAL A 135 14.00 -6.33 13.05
CA VAL A 135 14.18 -7.29 11.95
C VAL A 135 15.59 -7.90 12.00
N PHE A 136 16.62 -7.06 12.17
CA PHE A 136 17.99 -7.53 12.24
C PHE A 136 18.25 -8.48 13.42
N ALA A 137 17.72 -8.15 14.60
CA ALA A 137 17.84 -8.99 15.80
C ALA A 137 17.22 -10.38 15.59
N ALA A 138 16.12 -10.48 14.85
CA ALA A 138 15.46 -11.74 14.58
C ALA A 138 16.10 -12.56 13.44
N THR A 139 16.60 -11.88 12.39
CA THR A 139 16.93 -12.52 11.10
C THR A 139 18.37 -12.36 10.67
N GLY A 140 19.12 -11.40 11.22
CA GLY A 140 20.45 -11.00 10.76
C GLY A 140 20.45 -10.19 9.47
N THR A 141 19.28 -9.76 8.95
CA THR A 141 19.16 -8.97 7.72
C THR A 141 18.64 -7.58 7.99
N HIS A 142 19.09 -6.59 7.22
CA HIS A 142 18.63 -5.21 7.28
C HIS A 142 17.53 -4.94 6.24
N THR A 143 16.65 -3.97 6.55
CA THR A 143 15.59 -3.53 5.65
C THR A 143 16.11 -2.44 4.71
N TYR A 144 16.00 -2.68 3.39
CA TYR A 144 16.42 -1.71 2.37
C TYR A 144 15.28 -0.81 1.91
N PHE A 145 14.11 -1.41 1.64
CA PHE A 145 12.92 -0.68 1.24
C PHE A 145 12.14 -0.18 2.45
N TYR A 146 11.64 1.05 2.34
CA TYR A 146 10.68 1.63 3.26
C TYR A 146 9.39 1.96 2.53
N ARG A 147 8.26 1.52 3.06
CA ARG A 147 6.93 1.94 2.62
C ARG A 147 6.27 2.74 3.74
N PRO A 148 5.93 4.02 3.48
CA PRO A 148 5.27 4.83 4.51
C PRO A 148 3.83 4.35 4.75
N PRO A 149 3.33 4.34 6.00
CA PRO A 149 1.93 4.13 6.31
C PRO A 149 1.00 4.98 5.44
N GLY A 150 0.02 4.32 4.78
CA GLY A 150 -0.90 4.97 3.84
C GLY A 150 -0.27 5.43 2.52
N GLY A 151 1.02 5.22 2.29
CA GLY A 151 1.70 5.58 1.03
C GLY A 151 2.02 7.07 0.88
N PHE A 152 1.98 7.88 1.95
CA PHE A 152 2.17 9.32 1.86
C PHE A 152 3.43 9.79 2.59
N LEU A 153 4.19 10.65 1.91
CA LEU A 153 5.29 11.42 2.48
C LEU A 153 5.25 12.86 1.96
N SER A 154 5.59 13.81 2.80
CA SER A 154 5.97 15.14 2.35
C SER A 154 7.35 15.07 1.66
N LYS A 155 7.67 16.07 0.84
CA LYS A 155 8.97 16.16 0.18
C LYS A 155 10.14 16.09 1.17
N ASN A 156 10.02 16.78 2.31
CA ASN A 156 11.04 16.76 3.35
C ASN A 156 11.21 15.38 4.00
N GLN A 157 10.11 14.66 4.25
CA GLN A 157 10.15 13.29 4.77
C GLN A 157 10.79 12.34 3.76
N LEU A 158 10.43 12.43 2.47
CA LEU A 158 11.04 11.64 1.41
C LEU A 158 12.57 11.83 1.37
N GLU A 159 13.05 13.09 1.38
CA GLU A 159 14.48 13.38 1.41
C GLU A 159 15.15 12.86 2.70
N THR A 160 14.45 12.91 3.82
CA THR A 160 14.94 12.38 5.10
C THR A 160 15.12 10.86 5.04
N VAL A 161 14.16 10.12 4.48
CA VAL A 161 14.25 8.68 4.29
C VAL A 161 15.38 8.30 3.35
N LYS A 162 15.54 9.01 2.23
CA LYS A 162 16.64 8.80 1.29
C LYS A 162 18.02 9.05 1.95
N LYS A 163 18.16 10.12 2.73
CA LYS A 163 19.39 10.39 3.48
C LYS A 163 19.71 9.33 4.54
N ASN A 164 18.70 8.65 5.05
CA ASN A 164 18.88 7.50 5.94
C ASN A 164 19.34 6.23 5.21
N GLY A 165 19.42 6.24 3.87
CA GLY A 165 19.88 5.13 3.04
C GLY A 165 18.76 4.20 2.56
N ASN A 166 17.49 4.50 2.85
CA ASN A 166 16.38 3.67 2.43
C ASN A 166 15.79 4.11 1.09
N VAL A 167 15.31 3.17 0.32
CA VAL A 167 14.50 3.39 -0.89
C VAL A 167 13.03 3.40 -0.52
N VAL A 168 12.34 4.50 -0.81
CA VAL A 168 10.88 4.54 -0.63
C VAL A 168 10.21 3.75 -1.74
N ALA A 169 9.56 2.64 -1.37
CA ALA A 169 8.83 1.77 -2.29
C ALA A 169 7.31 1.91 -2.09
N LEU A 170 6.63 2.33 -3.14
CA LEU A 170 5.17 2.39 -3.22
C LEU A 170 4.64 1.23 -4.07
N TRP A 171 3.46 1.41 -4.68
CA TRP A 171 2.83 0.44 -5.56
C TRP A 171 2.22 1.12 -6.79
N SER A 172 2.05 0.35 -7.85
CA SER A 172 1.36 0.78 -9.06
C SER A 172 0.02 0.08 -9.25
N VAL A 173 -0.20 -1.05 -8.58
CA VAL A 173 -1.45 -1.79 -8.61
C VAL A 173 -1.95 -2.00 -7.17
N ASP A 174 -3.14 -1.49 -6.87
CA ASP A 174 -3.80 -1.64 -5.56
C ASP A 174 -4.89 -2.72 -5.68
N SER A 175 -4.72 -3.83 -4.98
CA SER A 175 -5.71 -4.90 -4.90
C SER A 175 -7.01 -4.47 -4.22
N LYS A 176 -6.95 -3.42 -3.39
CA LYS A 176 -8.01 -2.91 -2.51
C LYS A 176 -8.54 -3.97 -1.53
N ASP A 177 -7.72 -4.96 -1.18
CA ASP A 177 -8.03 -6.01 -0.23
C ASP A 177 -8.36 -5.47 1.17
N TRP A 178 -7.72 -4.36 1.54
CA TRP A 178 -7.96 -3.64 2.79
C TRP A 178 -9.41 -3.16 2.98
N ARG A 179 -10.22 -3.11 1.90
CA ARG A 179 -11.66 -2.79 1.94
C ARG A 179 -12.54 -4.02 2.16
N ASN A 180 -11.98 -5.22 2.15
CA ASN A 180 -12.73 -6.48 2.17
C ASN A 180 -13.86 -6.56 1.12
N PRO A 181 -13.57 -6.28 -0.17
CA PRO A 181 -14.61 -6.14 -1.21
C PRO A 181 -15.12 -7.47 -1.78
N GLY A 182 -14.63 -8.60 -1.27
CA GLY A 182 -14.85 -9.95 -1.79
C GLY A 182 -13.67 -10.46 -2.63
N VAL A 183 -13.40 -11.75 -2.55
CA VAL A 183 -12.28 -12.44 -3.22
C VAL A 183 -12.22 -12.11 -4.72
N LYS A 184 -13.35 -12.26 -5.42
CA LYS A 184 -13.43 -11.97 -6.86
C LYS A 184 -13.03 -10.54 -7.19
N GLN A 185 -13.47 -9.56 -6.37
CA GLN A 185 -13.16 -8.16 -6.62
C GLN A 185 -11.67 -7.85 -6.40
N ILE A 186 -11.02 -8.51 -5.41
CA ILE A 186 -9.58 -8.40 -5.18
C ILE A 186 -8.81 -8.89 -6.42
N VAL A 187 -9.15 -10.09 -6.92
CA VAL A 187 -8.55 -10.66 -8.14
C VAL A 187 -8.77 -9.73 -9.34
N ASP A 188 -10.00 -9.27 -9.55
CA ASP A 188 -10.35 -8.36 -10.66
C ASP A 188 -9.56 -7.03 -10.58
N ASN A 189 -9.38 -6.47 -9.39
CA ASN A 189 -8.61 -5.23 -9.21
C ASN A 189 -7.15 -5.39 -9.62
N VAL A 190 -6.55 -6.53 -9.32
CA VAL A 190 -5.18 -6.83 -9.75
C VAL A 190 -5.14 -7.06 -11.27
N MET A 191 -5.96 -8.00 -11.77
CA MET A 191 -5.85 -8.46 -13.15
C MET A 191 -6.23 -7.41 -14.21
N LYS A 192 -7.11 -6.46 -13.86
CA LYS A 192 -7.47 -5.33 -14.74
C LYS A 192 -6.39 -4.25 -14.84
N ASN A 193 -5.49 -4.18 -13.85
CA ASN A 193 -4.54 -3.06 -13.74
C ASN A 193 -3.08 -3.51 -13.82
N VAL A 194 -2.79 -4.82 -13.87
CA VAL A 194 -1.42 -5.33 -13.94
C VAL A 194 -0.77 -5.01 -15.29
N PHE A 195 0.52 -4.70 -15.25
CA PHE A 195 1.36 -4.44 -16.41
C PHE A 195 2.81 -4.86 -16.10
N PRO A 196 3.70 -5.02 -17.11
CA PRO A 196 5.10 -5.33 -16.91
C PRO A 196 5.79 -4.35 -15.94
N GLY A 197 6.48 -4.87 -14.94
CA GLY A 197 7.15 -4.07 -13.93
C GLY A 197 6.26 -3.60 -12.77
N ALA A 198 5.00 -4.02 -12.69
CA ALA A 198 4.08 -3.58 -11.64
C ALA A 198 4.48 -4.07 -10.25
N ILE A 199 4.28 -3.22 -9.25
CA ILE A 199 4.32 -3.55 -7.82
C ILE A 199 2.88 -3.60 -7.32
N ILE A 200 2.47 -4.75 -6.81
CA ILE A 200 1.10 -5.05 -6.39
C ILE A 200 1.02 -4.95 -4.88
N LEU A 201 0.12 -4.09 -4.37
CA LEU A 201 -0.16 -3.93 -2.95
C LEU A 201 -1.23 -4.92 -2.52
N MET A 202 -0.92 -5.66 -1.46
CA MET A 202 -1.81 -6.48 -0.66
C MET A 202 -1.46 -6.29 0.82
N HIS A 203 -2.18 -6.95 1.74
CA HIS A 203 -1.92 -6.87 3.17
C HIS A 203 -2.01 -8.27 3.80
N ASP A 204 -1.09 -8.54 4.75
CA ASP A 204 -1.07 -9.78 5.54
C ASP A 204 -1.27 -9.52 7.05
N GLY A 205 -1.56 -8.25 7.42
CA GLY A 205 -1.81 -7.85 8.80
C GLY A 205 -2.76 -6.65 8.92
N GLY A 206 -2.81 -6.06 10.12
CA GLY A 206 -3.60 -4.88 10.46
C GLY A 206 -5.08 -5.17 10.79
N TYR A 207 -5.72 -6.09 10.09
CA TYR A 207 -7.10 -6.58 10.31
C TYR A 207 -7.20 -8.01 9.75
N LYS A 208 -8.38 -8.66 9.92
CA LYS A 208 -8.63 -9.98 9.36
C LYS A 208 -8.49 -9.98 7.83
N ARG A 209 -7.57 -10.80 7.31
CA ARG A 209 -7.19 -10.86 5.88
C ARG A 209 -7.65 -12.12 5.15
N THR A 210 -8.66 -12.81 5.67
CA THR A 210 -9.18 -14.03 5.05
C THR A 210 -9.50 -13.88 3.57
N GLN A 211 -10.00 -12.70 3.12
CA GLN A 211 -10.27 -12.46 1.71
C GLN A 211 -8.99 -12.30 0.89
N THR A 212 -7.96 -11.67 1.46
CA THR A 212 -6.63 -11.56 0.85
C THR A 212 -6.01 -12.93 0.67
N VAL A 213 -6.01 -13.75 1.74
CA VAL A 213 -5.53 -15.14 1.72
C VAL A 213 -6.23 -15.94 0.62
N ASN A 214 -7.57 -15.92 0.59
CA ASN A 214 -8.35 -16.64 -0.41
C ASN A 214 -8.17 -16.13 -1.85
N ALA A 215 -7.79 -14.86 -2.04
CA ALA A 215 -7.55 -14.27 -3.35
C ALA A 215 -6.14 -14.56 -3.88
N LEU A 216 -5.16 -14.84 -3.01
CA LEU A 216 -3.76 -14.91 -3.36
C LEU A 216 -3.45 -16.02 -4.37
N GLY A 217 -3.91 -17.25 -4.14
CA GLY A 217 -3.73 -18.37 -5.08
C GLY A 217 -4.30 -18.05 -6.47
N PRO A 218 -5.58 -17.66 -6.58
CA PRO A 218 -6.17 -17.21 -7.85
C PRO A 218 -5.42 -16.07 -8.54
N ILE A 219 -4.87 -15.09 -7.81
CA ILE A 219 -4.06 -14.00 -8.40
C ILE A 219 -2.77 -14.57 -8.99
N ILE A 220 -2.05 -15.42 -8.25
CA ILE A 220 -0.80 -16.03 -8.73
C ILE A 220 -1.04 -16.84 -9.99
N ASP A 221 -2.08 -17.68 -10.01
CA ASP A 221 -2.42 -18.51 -11.16
C ASP A 221 -2.77 -17.65 -12.38
N ALA A 222 -3.64 -16.66 -12.21
CA ALA A 222 -4.04 -15.76 -13.30
C ALA A 222 -2.86 -14.92 -13.86
N LEU A 223 -1.93 -14.49 -13.00
CA LEU A 223 -0.70 -13.80 -13.44
C LEU A 223 0.17 -14.74 -14.28
N ARG A 224 0.35 -15.99 -13.86
CA ARG A 224 1.12 -17.00 -14.61
C ARG A 224 0.48 -17.35 -15.94
N ASP A 225 -0.85 -17.48 -15.97
CA ASP A 225 -1.61 -17.75 -17.20
C ASP A 225 -1.43 -16.62 -18.23
N GLN A 226 -1.23 -15.38 -17.76
CA GLN A 226 -0.87 -14.25 -18.62
C GLN A 226 0.63 -14.16 -18.92
N GLY A 227 1.44 -15.12 -18.45
CA GLY A 227 2.88 -15.19 -18.68
C GLY A 227 3.72 -14.30 -17.77
N TYR A 228 3.17 -13.81 -16.66
CA TYR A 228 3.97 -13.04 -15.69
C TYR A 228 4.82 -13.96 -14.80
N ARG A 229 6.08 -13.57 -14.58
CA ARG A 229 6.94 -14.08 -13.53
C ARG A 229 6.77 -13.21 -12.28
N LEU A 230 6.74 -13.82 -11.10
CA LEU A 230 6.66 -13.12 -9.83
C LEU A 230 8.06 -13.05 -9.20
N ALA A 231 8.39 -11.90 -8.62
CA ALA A 231 9.72 -11.60 -8.07
C ALA A 231 9.61 -10.78 -6.78
N THR A 232 10.70 -10.70 -6.01
CA THR A 232 10.84 -9.73 -4.93
C THR A 232 11.07 -8.32 -5.48
N LEU A 233 10.94 -7.29 -4.63
CA LEU A 233 11.23 -5.91 -5.03
C LEU A 233 12.68 -5.70 -5.44
N SER A 234 13.63 -6.33 -4.74
CA SER A 234 15.06 -6.27 -5.11
C SER A 234 15.30 -6.88 -6.48
N GLU A 235 14.74 -8.05 -6.78
CA GLU A 235 14.85 -8.66 -8.10
C GLU A 235 14.21 -7.80 -9.19
N LEU A 236 13.03 -7.21 -8.91
CA LEU A 236 12.35 -6.32 -9.85
C LEU A 236 13.17 -5.04 -10.09
N LYS A 237 13.81 -4.51 -9.03
CA LYS A 237 14.63 -3.29 -9.11
C LYS A 237 15.93 -3.49 -9.89
N MET A 238 16.51 -4.68 -9.89
CA MET A 238 17.71 -4.96 -10.68
C MET A 238 17.47 -4.76 -12.18
N LEU A 239 16.26 -5.01 -12.66
CA LEU A 239 15.91 -4.78 -14.08
C LEU A 239 15.93 -3.30 -14.48
N ASP A 240 15.73 -2.36 -13.55
CA ASP A 240 15.84 -0.92 -13.82
C ASP A 240 17.28 -0.46 -14.06
N SER A 241 18.27 -1.19 -13.53
CA SER A 241 19.69 -0.84 -13.64
C SER A 241 20.31 -1.29 -14.97
N ASP A 242 19.67 -2.23 -15.66
CA ASP A 242 20.20 -2.78 -16.93
C ASP A 242 19.81 -1.96 -18.16
N ILE A 243 18.97 -0.91 -17.97
CA ILE A 243 18.57 0.02 -19.03
C ILE A 243 19.38 1.34 -18.84
N LYS A 244 20.67 1.29 -19.16
CA LYS A 244 21.52 2.47 -19.34
C LYS A 244 22.03 2.55 -20.77
#